data_69a04b11187123986b76904ab20a0951
#
_entry.id   69a04b11187123986b76904ab20a0951
#
_cell.length_a   1.000
_cell.length_b   1.000
_cell.length_c   1.000
_cell.angle_alpha   90.00
_cell.angle_beta   90.00
_cell.angle_gamma   90.00
#
_symmetry.space_group_name_H-M   'P 1'
#
loop_
_entity.id
_entity.type
_entity.pdbx_description
1 polymer ?
#
loop_
_entity_poly.entity_id
_entity_poly.type
_entity_poly.pdbx_seq_one_letter_code
_entity_poly.pdbx_strand_id
1 'polypeptide(L)'
;IAYLESLLSAHNISFDAPDVPGSQSIIAPISVVISPTHARFFYSLFHGRSDVYAKRAVMKSGKAGYFPVCENLWRYGVCPKADRQKVKCASCPNRSWAPLNQRALMAHLTGEKSDGSDVIGIYPLLPDDTCRFLVFDFDDHEASPGTVWQEDVDALRQICSQNSVPCYVERSRSGSGAHVWLFFDAPISAELARKFGSALLTKGAESVNLKDFKTYDRMLPAQEHLPDGGLGNLIALPLQGQALQQGNSAFVDESWDAYPNQWEYLKSVQKISKTFIEEKSALWSTDGELGTLAKTEDIEDTEK
;
A
#
# COMPACT_ATOMS: atom_id res chain seq x y z
N ILE A 1 -21.65 -38.74 1.53
CA ILE A 1 -21.41 -38.51 2.97
C ILE A 1 -22.41 -39.36 3.75
N ALA A 2 -23.72 -39.14 3.66
CA ALA A 2 -24.76 -39.89 4.43
C ALA A 2 -24.66 -41.41 4.35
N TYR A 3 -24.27 -42.00 3.20
CA TYR A 3 -24.05 -43.42 3.02
C TYR A 3 -22.84 -43.93 3.82
N LEU A 4 -21.75 -43.17 3.85
CA LEU A 4 -20.56 -43.50 4.65
C LEU A 4 -20.83 -43.42 6.13
N GLU A 5 -21.56 -42.42 6.56
CA GLU A 5 -22.00 -42.26 7.97
C GLU A 5 -22.87 -43.44 8.42
N SER A 6 -23.78 -43.91 7.56
CA SER A 6 -24.60 -45.09 7.88
C SER A 6 -23.78 -46.38 7.98
N LEU A 7 -22.74 -46.56 7.18
CA LEU A 7 -21.84 -47.72 7.22
C LEU A 7 -20.98 -47.68 8.53
N LEU A 8 -20.46 -46.54 8.87
CA LEU A 8 -19.67 -46.34 10.08
C LEU A 8 -20.52 -46.61 11.35
N SER A 9 -21.74 -46.11 11.36
CA SER A 9 -22.69 -46.37 12.44
C SER A 9 -23.06 -47.86 12.54
N ALA A 10 -23.27 -48.56 11.41
CA ALA A 10 -23.58 -49.97 11.39
C ALA A 10 -22.46 -50.87 11.94
N HIS A 11 -21.21 -50.40 11.88
CA HIS A 11 -20.04 -51.08 12.40
C HIS A 11 -19.56 -50.56 13.78
N ASN A 12 -20.35 -49.74 14.48
CA ASN A 12 -19.99 -49.11 15.77
C ASN A 12 -18.66 -48.32 15.73
N ILE A 13 -18.34 -47.75 14.58
CA ILE A 13 -17.16 -46.90 14.42
C ILE A 13 -17.58 -45.45 14.66
N SER A 14 -17.07 -44.85 15.74
CA SER A 14 -17.27 -43.43 15.97
C SER A 14 -16.59 -42.61 14.87
N PHE A 15 -17.36 -41.74 14.26
CA PHE A 15 -16.90 -40.84 13.18
C PHE A 15 -17.07 -39.35 13.56
N ASP A 16 -17.30 -39.11 14.87
CA ASP A 16 -17.20 -37.72 15.34
C ASP A 16 -15.81 -37.26 15.03
N ALA A 17 -15.73 -36.23 14.19
CA ALA A 17 -14.45 -35.59 13.94
C ALA A 17 -13.85 -35.22 15.28
N PRO A 18 -12.58 -35.55 15.56
CA PRO A 18 -11.96 -35.07 16.77
C PRO A 18 -12.17 -33.55 16.77
N ASP A 19 -12.65 -33.01 17.91
CA ASP A 19 -12.66 -31.56 18.12
C ASP A 19 -11.26 -31.06 17.83
N VAL A 20 -11.06 -30.63 16.61
CA VAL A 20 -9.87 -29.87 16.25
C VAL A 20 -10.09 -28.56 16.98
N PRO A 21 -9.37 -28.29 18.06
CA PRO A 21 -9.47 -27.00 18.72
C PRO A 21 -9.29 -25.99 17.61
N GLY A 22 -10.29 -25.12 17.41
CA GLY A 22 -10.30 -24.18 16.29
C GLY A 22 -8.91 -23.64 16.13
N SER A 23 -8.32 -23.88 14.97
CA SER A 23 -7.03 -23.35 14.57
C SER A 23 -7.18 -21.83 14.52
N GLN A 24 -7.22 -21.21 15.70
CA GLN A 24 -6.74 -19.86 15.84
C GLN A 24 -5.27 -20.00 15.52
N SER A 25 -4.90 -19.62 14.28
CA SER A 25 -3.52 -19.35 13.95
C SER A 25 -3.02 -18.41 15.04
N ILE A 26 -2.31 -18.96 16.02
CA ILE A 26 -1.53 -18.16 16.95
C ILE A 26 -0.46 -17.55 16.07
N ILE A 27 -0.79 -16.39 15.48
CA ILE A 27 0.22 -15.54 14.84
C ILE A 27 1.15 -15.18 15.98
N ALA A 28 2.26 -15.91 16.06
CA ALA A 28 3.30 -15.58 17.01
C ALA A 28 3.66 -14.11 16.75
N PRO A 29 3.60 -13.24 17.74
CA PRO A 29 3.92 -11.83 17.51
C PRO A 29 5.33 -11.76 16.93
N ILE A 30 5.45 -11.22 15.72
CA ILE A 30 6.73 -11.06 15.03
C ILE A 30 7.50 -9.98 15.80
N SER A 31 8.15 -10.38 16.88
CA SER A 31 9.01 -9.50 17.67
C SER A 31 10.37 -9.39 16.99
N VAL A 32 10.45 -8.59 15.94
CA VAL A 32 11.73 -8.25 15.31
C VAL A 32 12.30 -7.02 16.01
N VAL A 33 13.51 -7.17 16.56
CA VAL A 33 14.26 -6.01 17.06
C VAL A 33 14.67 -5.15 15.86
N ILE A 34 14.00 -4.02 15.70
CA ILE A 34 14.27 -3.09 14.61
C ILE A 34 15.58 -2.36 14.86
N SER A 35 16.54 -2.53 13.96
CA SER A 35 17.83 -1.86 14.00
C SER A 35 17.90 -0.66 13.04
N PRO A 36 18.85 0.27 13.25
CA PRO A 36 19.11 1.33 12.26
C PRO A 36 19.44 0.81 10.86
N THR A 37 19.98 -0.39 10.75
CA THR A 37 20.26 -1.03 9.45
C THR A 37 18.97 -1.46 8.77
N HIS A 38 18.01 -2.00 9.52
CA HIS A 38 16.67 -2.29 8.99
C HIS A 38 16.00 -1.02 8.47
N ALA A 39 16.05 0.07 9.22
CA ALA A 39 15.46 1.35 8.80
C ALA A 39 16.11 1.90 7.52
N ARG A 40 17.44 1.83 7.38
CA ARG A 40 18.13 2.27 6.14
C ARG A 40 17.77 1.39 4.95
N PHE A 41 17.74 0.08 5.12
CA PHE A 41 17.33 -0.86 4.08
C PHE A 41 15.88 -0.60 3.66
N PHE A 42 14.96 -0.48 4.61
CA PHE A 42 13.57 -0.17 4.35
C PHE A 42 13.41 1.14 3.56
N TYR A 43 14.10 2.20 3.98
CA TYR A 43 14.08 3.48 3.27
C TYR A 43 14.62 3.36 1.84
N SER A 44 15.57 2.47 1.57
CA SER A 44 16.09 2.25 0.23
C SER A 44 15.07 1.65 -0.76
N LEU A 45 14.03 1.00 -0.25
CA LEU A 45 12.92 0.48 -1.05
C LEU A 45 11.76 1.46 -1.13
N PHE A 46 11.36 2.03 0.01
CA PHE A 46 10.11 2.78 0.17
C PHE A 46 10.31 4.31 0.21
N HIS A 47 11.38 4.85 -0.32
CA HIS A 47 11.52 6.30 -0.31
C HIS A 47 10.82 6.94 -1.52
N GLY A 48 9.97 7.92 -1.23
CA GLY A 48 9.40 8.84 -2.19
C GLY A 48 10.18 10.16 -2.22
N ARG A 49 9.49 11.29 -2.13
CA ARG A 49 10.11 12.62 -1.98
C ARG A 49 11.02 12.65 -0.76
N SER A 50 12.20 13.25 -0.93
CA SER A 50 13.20 13.36 0.14
C SER A 50 13.00 14.60 1.01
N ASP A 51 12.25 15.60 0.54
CA ASP A 51 12.06 16.90 1.18
C ASP A 51 10.84 16.97 2.10
N VAL A 52 9.92 15.99 2.00
CA VAL A 52 8.67 15.98 2.75
C VAL A 52 8.17 14.57 3.02
N TYR A 53 7.53 14.40 4.15
CA TYR A 53 6.72 13.22 4.47
C TYR A 53 5.47 13.64 5.24
N ALA A 54 4.51 12.75 5.36
CA ALA A 54 3.30 12.97 6.14
C ALA A 54 3.26 12.08 7.39
N LYS A 55 2.52 12.52 8.39
CA LYS A 55 2.13 11.71 9.56
C LYS A 55 0.63 11.60 9.64
N ARG A 56 0.19 10.42 10.08
CA ARG A 56 -1.20 10.20 10.43
C ARG A 56 -1.55 11.00 11.70
N ALA A 57 -2.71 11.59 11.72
CA ALA A 57 -3.29 12.19 12.92
C ALA A 57 -4.80 11.93 12.96
N VAL A 58 -5.34 11.82 14.17
CA VAL A 58 -6.77 11.71 14.40
C VAL A 58 -7.30 13.10 14.79
N MET A 59 -8.22 13.60 14.01
CA MET A 59 -8.85 14.90 14.26
C MET A 59 -9.83 14.82 15.45
N LYS A 60 -10.22 15.96 15.99
CA LYS A 60 -11.22 16.03 17.08
C LYS A 60 -12.56 15.39 16.73
N SER A 61 -12.88 15.31 15.44
CA SER A 61 -14.07 14.61 14.91
C SER A 61 -13.97 13.08 14.95
N GLY A 62 -12.82 12.52 15.34
CA GLY A 62 -12.53 11.08 15.26
C GLY A 62 -12.03 10.63 13.87
N LYS A 63 -12.14 11.45 12.83
CA LYS A 63 -11.65 11.11 11.49
C LYS A 63 -10.11 11.16 11.47
N ALA A 64 -9.51 10.14 10.93
CA ALA A 64 -8.06 10.11 10.72
C ALA A 64 -7.70 10.67 9.34
N GLY A 65 -6.50 11.27 9.24
CA GLY A 65 -5.95 11.77 7.99
C GLY A 65 -4.43 11.84 8.04
N TYR A 66 -3.81 12.08 6.90
CA TYR A 66 -2.37 12.26 6.80
C TYR A 66 -2.06 13.73 6.52
N PHE A 67 -1.10 14.28 7.25
CA PHE A 67 -0.73 15.69 7.16
C PHE A 67 0.77 15.81 6.92
N PRO A 68 1.20 16.63 5.94
CA PRO A 68 2.61 16.86 5.70
C PRO A 68 3.26 17.48 6.95
N VAL A 69 4.43 16.98 7.28
CA VAL A 69 5.18 17.46 8.45
C VAL A 69 5.87 18.77 8.11
N CYS A 70 5.60 19.78 8.92
CA CYS A 70 6.16 21.11 8.77
C CYS A 70 6.94 21.50 10.04
N GLU A 71 8.18 21.94 9.88
CA GLU A 71 9.06 22.34 10.98
C GLU A 71 8.52 23.58 11.75
N ASN A 72 7.73 24.41 11.07
CA ASN A 72 7.12 25.60 11.62
C ASN A 72 5.73 25.35 12.24
N LEU A 73 5.22 24.10 12.21
CA LEU A 73 3.87 23.81 12.69
C LEU A 73 3.72 24.18 14.17
N TRP A 74 2.69 24.97 14.48
CA TRP A 74 2.36 25.49 15.82
C TRP A 74 3.40 26.45 16.43
N ARG A 75 4.35 26.95 15.63
CA ARG A 75 5.34 27.93 16.09
C ARG A 75 4.72 29.31 16.08
N TYR A 76 4.57 29.94 17.27
CA TYR A 76 4.01 31.29 17.43
C TYR A 76 4.81 32.33 16.63
N GLY A 77 4.09 33.28 16.01
CA GLY A 77 4.67 34.32 15.16
C GLY A 77 5.19 33.83 13.82
N VAL A 78 5.12 32.51 13.53
CA VAL A 78 5.56 31.94 12.26
C VAL A 78 4.43 31.13 11.62
N CYS A 79 3.80 30.23 12.37
CA CYS A 79 2.70 29.40 11.86
C CYS A 79 1.36 30.11 12.07
N PRO A 80 0.64 30.49 11.00
CA PRO A 80 -0.64 31.17 11.15
C PRO A 80 -1.68 30.36 11.94
N LYS A 81 -1.60 29.03 11.91
CA LYS A 81 -2.48 28.15 12.71
C LYS A 81 -2.24 28.32 14.23
N ALA A 82 -0.99 28.60 14.65
CA ALA A 82 -0.69 28.90 16.04
C ALA A 82 -1.38 30.19 16.51
N ASP A 83 -1.54 31.14 15.60
CA ASP A 83 -2.22 32.41 15.82
C ASP A 83 -3.73 32.32 15.49
N ARG A 84 -4.30 31.11 15.47
CA ARG A 84 -5.73 30.80 15.22
C ARG A 84 -6.24 31.24 13.84
N GLN A 85 -5.36 31.48 12.89
CA GLN A 85 -5.75 31.80 11.51
C GLN A 85 -6.10 30.51 10.73
N LYS A 86 -7.13 30.58 9.89
CA LYS A 86 -7.51 29.49 8.99
C LYS A 86 -6.66 29.55 7.72
N VAL A 87 -5.60 28.73 7.66
CA VAL A 87 -4.70 28.66 6.50
C VAL A 87 -4.52 27.19 6.10
N LYS A 88 -4.60 26.91 4.81
CA LYS A 88 -4.20 25.61 4.25
C LYS A 88 -2.67 25.51 4.25
N CYS A 89 -2.10 24.41 4.75
CA CYS A 89 -0.65 24.24 4.83
C CYS A 89 -0.02 24.23 3.41
N ALA A 90 -0.69 23.71 2.42
CA ALA A 90 -0.22 23.67 1.03
C ALA A 90 0.07 25.07 0.45
N SER A 91 -0.73 26.09 0.81
CA SER A 91 -0.57 27.49 0.38
C SER A 91 0.07 28.41 1.42
N CYS A 92 0.58 27.85 2.53
CA CYS A 92 1.18 28.66 3.59
C CYS A 92 2.55 29.25 3.16
N PRO A 93 2.75 30.58 3.22
CA PRO A 93 4.03 31.17 2.83
C PRO A 93 5.17 30.83 3.79
N ASN A 94 4.85 30.47 5.02
CA ASN A 94 5.82 30.12 6.07
C ASN A 94 6.01 28.60 6.20
N ARG A 95 5.53 27.82 5.22
CA ARG A 95 5.73 26.37 5.26
C ARG A 95 7.22 26.02 5.14
N SER A 96 7.66 25.07 5.97
CA SER A 96 8.98 24.46 5.92
C SER A 96 8.79 22.96 6.06
N TRP A 97 8.77 22.26 4.93
CA TRP A 97 8.57 20.83 4.97
C TRP A 97 9.75 20.14 5.63
N ALA A 98 9.47 19.10 6.41
CA ALA A 98 10.49 18.31 7.08
C ALA A 98 10.81 17.06 6.24
N PRO A 99 12.11 16.77 5.98
CA PRO A 99 12.52 15.50 5.38
C PRO A 99 12.23 14.33 6.34
N LEU A 100 11.93 13.16 5.77
CA LEU A 100 11.80 11.95 6.57
C LEU A 100 13.15 11.62 7.21
N ASN A 101 13.17 11.54 8.53
CA ASN A 101 14.38 11.23 9.29
C ASN A 101 14.31 9.83 9.92
N GLN A 102 15.49 9.32 10.30
CA GLN A 102 15.63 7.98 10.85
C GLN A 102 14.79 7.77 12.13
N ARG A 103 14.66 8.79 12.99
CA ARG A 103 13.86 8.69 14.23
C ARG A 103 12.37 8.47 13.92
N ALA A 104 11.81 9.23 12.99
CA ALA A 104 10.42 9.07 12.58
C ALA A 104 10.19 7.70 11.97
N LEU A 105 11.10 7.25 11.12
CA LEU A 105 11.03 5.92 10.50
C LEU A 105 11.13 4.80 11.54
N MET A 106 12.04 4.90 12.50
CA MET A 106 12.15 3.94 13.60
C MET A 106 10.86 3.90 14.43
N ALA A 107 10.28 5.06 14.77
CA ALA A 107 9.00 5.12 15.51
C ALA A 107 7.86 4.42 14.75
N HIS A 108 7.78 4.59 13.44
CA HIS A 108 6.81 3.89 12.59
C HIS A 108 7.00 2.37 12.63
N LEU A 109 8.23 1.91 12.43
CA LEU A 109 8.56 0.48 12.37
C LEU A 109 8.41 -0.22 13.75
N THR A 110 8.63 0.49 14.85
CA THR A 110 8.47 -0.05 16.20
C THR A 110 7.04 0.10 16.74
N GLY A 111 6.24 1.00 16.18
CA GLY A 111 4.89 1.27 16.66
C GLY A 111 4.89 1.94 18.05
N GLU A 112 5.66 3.03 18.22
CA GLU A 112 5.82 3.71 19.50
C GLU A 112 4.54 4.36 20.02
N LYS A 113 3.61 4.71 19.12
CA LYS A 113 2.42 5.51 19.44
C LYS A 113 1.13 4.69 19.31
N SER A 114 0.46 4.47 20.44
CA SER A 114 -0.80 3.72 20.50
C SER A 114 -1.95 4.38 19.72
N ASP A 115 -1.89 5.70 19.50
CA ASP A 115 -2.87 6.44 18.69
C ASP A 115 -2.58 6.37 17.17
N GLY A 116 -1.48 5.73 16.77
CA GLY A 116 -1.03 5.63 15.38
C GLY A 116 -0.53 6.95 14.79
N SER A 117 -0.15 7.92 15.61
CA SER A 117 0.44 9.20 15.14
C SER A 117 1.90 9.08 14.68
N ASP A 118 2.48 7.89 14.78
CA ASP A 118 3.78 7.52 14.22
C ASP A 118 3.68 6.90 12.83
N VAL A 119 2.47 6.61 12.34
CA VAL A 119 2.27 6.10 10.97
C VAL A 119 2.72 7.16 9.98
N ILE A 120 3.62 6.76 9.08
CA ILE A 120 4.20 7.63 8.05
C ILE A 120 3.49 7.42 6.72
N GLY A 121 3.21 8.53 6.03
CA GLY A 121 2.88 8.56 4.61
C GLY A 121 4.02 9.18 3.82
N ILE A 122 4.29 8.64 2.64
CA ILE A 122 5.30 9.15 1.70
C ILE A 122 4.63 9.58 0.40
N TYR A 123 5.24 10.51 -0.29
CA TYR A 123 4.79 11.01 -1.59
C TYR A 123 5.60 10.35 -2.71
N PRO A 124 4.99 9.43 -3.50
CA PRO A 124 5.71 8.69 -4.55
C PRO A 124 6.19 9.55 -5.71
N LEU A 125 5.41 10.58 -6.09
CA LEU A 125 5.72 11.47 -7.20
C LEU A 125 6.84 12.44 -6.80
N LEU A 126 7.96 12.37 -7.51
CA LEU A 126 9.14 13.21 -7.28
C LEU A 126 8.98 14.57 -7.97
N PRO A 127 9.77 15.60 -7.57
CA PRO A 127 9.68 16.94 -8.17
C PRO A 127 9.99 17.03 -9.67
N ASP A 128 10.63 16.01 -10.23
CA ASP A 128 10.98 15.87 -11.65
C ASP A 128 9.99 14.97 -12.42
N ASP A 129 8.77 14.77 -11.88
CA ASP A 129 7.72 13.92 -12.42
C ASP A 129 8.12 12.45 -12.59
N THR A 130 9.09 11.98 -11.80
CA THR A 130 9.49 10.58 -11.77
C THR A 130 8.98 9.87 -10.51
N CYS A 131 9.06 8.55 -10.50
CA CYS A 131 8.78 7.71 -9.32
C CYS A 131 9.73 6.52 -9.26
N ARG A 132 9.90 5.95 -8.06
CA ARG A 132 10.79 4.80 -7.80
C ARG A 132 10.04 3.49 -7.65
N PHE A 133 8.74 3.56 -7.51
CA PHE A 133 7.84 2.44 -7.41
C PHE A 133 6.45 2.86 -7.92
N LEU A 134 5.66 1.88 -8.29
CA LEU A 134 4.23 2.00 -8.50
C LEU A 134 3.54 1.16 -7.45
N VAL A 135 2.43 1.63 -6.89
CA VAL A 135 1.62 0.86 -5.96
C VAL A 135 0.15 0.95 -6.33
N PHE A 136 -0.52 -0.21 -6.34
CA PHE A 136 -1.97 -0.30 -6.49
C PHE A 136 -2.59 -0.40 -5.12
N ASP A 137 -3.59 0.41 -4.87
CA ASP A 137 -4.35 0.49 -3.62
C ASP A 137 -5.71 -0.18 -3.83
N PHE A 138 -5.98 -1.21 -3.03
CA PHE A 138 -7.24 -1.93 -3.01
C PHE A 138 -7.86 -1.78 -1.63
N ASP A 139 -9.07 -1.24 -1.57
CA ASP A 139 -9.75 -0.95 -0.30
C ASP A 139 -11.21 -1.41 -0.36
N ASP A 140 -11.68 -2.06 0.71
CA ASP A 140 -13.07 -2.45 0.83
C ASP A 140 -13.87 -1.30 1.46
N HIS A 141 -14.37 -0.40 0.62
CA HIS A 141 -15.16 0.76 1.05
C HIS A 141 -16.56 0.39 1.55
N GLU A 142 -17.10 -0.75 1.15
CA GLU A 142 -18.49 -1.14 1.44
C GLU A 142 -18.60 -2.02 2.69
N ALA A 143 -17.48 -2.38 3.32
CA ALA A 143 -17.43 -3.37 4.41
C ALA A 143 -18.26 -4.63 4.06
N SER A 144 -18.19 -5.02 2.80
CA SER A 144 -18.90 -6.18 2.28
C SER A 144 -18.45 -7.42 3.03
N PRO A 145 -19.36 -8.28 3.49
CA PRO A 145 -18.97 -9.54 4.07
C PRO A 145 -18.34 -10.41 2.99
N GLY A 146 -17.00 -10.53 3.01
CA GLY A 146 -16.30 -11.36 2.05
C GLY A 146 -14.86 -10.94 1.79
N THR A 147 -14.22 -11.67 0.90
CA THR A 147 -12.81 -11.56 0.50
C THR A 147 -12.64 -10.89 -0.87
N VAL A 148 -13.60 -10.05 -1.30
CA VAL A 148 -13.64 -9.48 -2.65
C VAL A 148 -12.35 -8.75 -3.02
N TRP A 149 -11.79 -7.98 -2.09
CA TRP A 149 -10.52 -7.28 -2.33
C TRP A 149 -9.33 -8.26 -2.48
N GLN A 150 -9.39 -9.44 -1.83
CA GLN A 150 -8.39 -10.48 -1.99
C GLN A 150 -8.46 -11.09 -3.38
N GLU A 151 -9.67 -11.35 -3.88
CA GLU A 151 -9.88 -11.88 -5.24
C GLU A 151 -9.35 -10.92 -6.31
N ASP A 152 -9.61 -9.62 -6.16
CA ASP A 152 -9.09 -8.58 -7.06
C ASP A 152 -7.56 -8.53 -7.03
N VAL A 153 -6.95 -8.55 -5.84
CA VAL A 153 -5.49 -8.55 -5.69
C VAL A 153 -4.86 -9.83 -6.25
N ASP A 154 -5.48 -11.00 -6.03
CA ASP A 154 -4.99 -12.28 -6.54
C ASP A 154 -5.06 -12.33 -8.07
N ALA A 155 -6.08 -11.72 -8.67
CA ALA A 155 -6.16 -11.54 -10.11
C ALA A 155 -4.98 -10.70 -10.64
N LEU A 156 -4.68 -9.56 -10.00
CA LEU A 156 -3.51 -8.75 -10.37
C LEU A 156 -2.19 -9.51 -10.15
N ARG A 157 -2.06 -10.24 -9.04
CA ARG A 157 -0.90 -11.09 -8.73
C ARG A 157 -0.68 -12.13 -9.81
N GLN A 158 -1.75 -12.79 -10.26
CA GLN A 158 -1.71 -13.78 -11.34
C GLN A 158 -1.23 -13.16 -12.66
N ILE A 159 -1.75 -12.00 -13.05
CA ILE A 159 -1.32 -11.28 -14.25
C ILE A 159 0.15 -10.90 -14.17
N CYS A 160 0.60 -10.38 -13.05
CA CYS A 160 2.00 -10.07 -12.82
C CYS A 160 2.87 -11.30 -13.02
N SER A 161 2.49 -12.45 -12.44
CA SER A 161 3.20 -13.72 -12.57
C SER A 161 3.25 -14.21 -14.02
N GLN A 162 2.12 -14.23 -14.73
CA GLN A 162 2.03 -14.66 -16.14
C GLN A 162 2.90 -13.80 -17.07
N ASN A 163 3.12 -12.54 -16.73
CA ASN A 163 3.91 -11.59 -17.52
C ASN A 163 5.34 -11.39 -16.98
N SER A 164 5.77 -12.18 -16.00
CA SER A 164 7.08 -12.06 -15.35
C SER A 164 7.32 -10.68 -14.74
N VAL A 165 6.28 -10.05 -14.20
CA VAL A 165 6.34 -8.78 -13.49
C VAL A 165 6.47 -9.04 -11.99
N PRO A 166 7.59 -8.71 -11.35
CA PRO A 166 7.71 -8.84 -9.90
C PRO A 166 6.73 -7.91 -9.19
N CYS A 167 5.89 -8.47 -8.34
CA CYS A 167 4.95 -7.71 -7.50
C CYS A 167 4.98 -8.21 -6.06
N TYR A 168 4.71 -7.30 -5.11
CA TYR A 168 4.82 -7.56 -3.67
C TYR A 168 3.56 -7.08 -2.98
N VAL A 169 2.82 -8.01 -2.40
CA VAL A 169 1.50 -7.73 -1.80
C VAL A 169 1.65 -7.50 -0.31
N GLU A 170 1.17 -6.36 0.15
CA GLU A 170 1.06 -6.00 1.56
C GLU A 170 -0.42 -5.94 1.95
N ARG A 171 -0.81 -6.63 3.02
CA ARG A 171 -2.11 -6.37 3.65
C ARG A 171 -2.07 -4.98 4.26
N SER A 172 -3.07 -4.15 3.97
CA SER A 172 -3.12 -2.76 4.44
C SER A 172 -3.11 -2.66 5.97
N ARG A 173 -2.81 -1.48 6.48
CA ARG A 173 -2.80 -1.23 7.93
C ARG A 173 -4.15 -1.48 8.61
N SER A 174 -5.26 -1.24 7.91
CA SER A 174 -6.62 -1.49 8.41
C SER A 174 -6.96 -2.98 8.47
N GLY A 175 -6.32 -3.80 7.62
CA GLY A 175 -6.66 -5.19 7.41
C GLY A 175 -7.79 -5.42 6.39
N SER A 176 -8.43 -4.35 5.90
CA SER A 176 -9.58 -4.41 5.00
C SER A 176 -9.22 -4.05 3.55
N GLY A 177 -7.97 -4.26 3.15
CA GLY A 177 -7.47 -3.98 1.82
C GLY A 177 -6.02 -4.37 1.68
N ALA A 178 -5.42 -4.05 0.54
CA ALA A 178 -4.03 -4.36 0.26
C ALA A 178 -3.38 -3.33 -0.66
N HIS A 179 -2.06 -3.27 -0.58
CA HIS A 179 -1.22 -2.54 -1.51
C HIS A 179 -0.39 -3.54 -2.32
N VAL A 180 -0.38 -3.40 -3.65
CA VAL A 180 0.47 -4.20 -4.55
C VAL A 180 1.59 -3.32 -5.06
N TRP A 181 2.82 -3.61 -4.66
CA TRP A 181 4.01 -2.81 -4.91
C TRP A 181 4.82 -3.34 -6.10
N LEU A 182 5.22 -2.46 -7.01
CA LEU A 182 6.18 -2.70 -8.08
C LEU A 182 7.36 -1.74 -7.88
N PHE A 183 8.56 -2.25 -7.71
CA PHE A 183 9.76 -1.44 -7.47
C PHE A 183 10.58 -1.30 -8.74
N PHE A 184 11.13 -0.10 -8.99
CA PHE A 184 11.98 0.19 -10.14
C PHE A 184 13.46 0.26 -9.73
N ASP A 185 14.35 -0.16 -10.62
CA ASP A 185 15.80 -0.13 -10.39
C ASP A 185 16.36 1.30 -10.39
N ALA A 186 15.73 2.19 -11.16
CA ALA A 186 16.00 3.63 -11.23
C ALA A 186 14.68 4.41 -11.28
N PRO A 187 14.65 5.71 -10.98
CA PRO A 187 13.47 6.53 -11.21
C PRO A 187 13.05 6.52 -12.68
N ILE A 188 11.75 6.33 -12.93
CA ILE A 188 11.13 6.41 -14.25
C ILE A 188 10.05 7.48 -14.24
N SER A 189 9.66 8.00 -15.42
CA SER A 189 8.57 8.98 -15.48
C SER A 189 7.27 8.38 -14.92
N ALA A 190 6.53 9.16 -14.16
CA ALA A 190 5.25 8.74 -13.61
C ALA A 190 4.24 8.38 -14.73
N GLU A 191 4.29 9.08 -15.85
CA GLU A 191 3.53 8.76 -17.06
C GLU A 191 3.76 7.32 -17.51
N LEU A 192 5.04 6.92 -17.69
CA LEU A 192 5.40 5.57 -18.11
C LEU A 192 4.97 4.52 -17.08
N ALA A 193 5.21 4.79 -15.78
CA ALA A 193 4.81 3.89 -14.70
C ALA A 193 3.29 3.69 -14.68
N ARG A 194 2.51 4.75 -14.80
CA ARG A 194 1.05 4.71 -14.81
C ARG A 194 0.50 4.00 -16.05
N LYS A 195 1.07 4.27 -17.22
CA LYS A 195 0.72 3.59 -18.46
C LYS A 195 0.94 2.08 -18.35
N PHE A 196 2.07 1.68 -17.81
CA PHE A 196 2.37 0.27 -17.53
C PHE A 196 1.39 -0.33 -16.52
N GLY A 197 1.10 0.35 -15.43
CA GLY A 197 0.12 -0.08 -14.42
C GLY A 197 -1.29 -0.23 -14.99
N SER A 198 -1.74 0.70 -15.82
CA SER A 198 -3.03 0.63 -16.50
C SER A 198 -3.11 -0.56 -17.44
N ALA A 199 -2.03 -0.84 -18.17
CA ALA A 199 -1.97 -2.02 -19.05
C ALA A 199 -2.05 -3.34 -18.26
N LEU A 200 -1.41 -3.43 -17.08
CA LEU A 200 -1.55 -4.58 -16.18
C LEU A 200 -2.99 -4.78 -15.71
N LEU A 201 -3.67 -3.72 -15.28
CA LEU A 201 -5.06 -3.79 -14.84
C LEU A 201 -5.98 -4.21 -15.99
N THR A 202 -5.80 -3.67 -17.20
CA THR A 202 -6.59 -4.02 -18.38
C THR A 202 -6.41 -5.51 -18.72
N LYS A 203 -5.18 -6.00 -18.76
CA LYS A 203 -4.92 -7.45 -19.01
C LYS A 203 -5.46 -8.32 -17.89
N GLY A 204 -5.48 -7.84 -16.66
CA GLY A 204 -6.10 -8.51 -15.53
C GLY A 204 -7.60 -8.69 -15.72
N ALA A 205 -8.29 -7.63 -16.06
CA ALA A 205 -9.73 -7.67 -16.31
C ALA A 205 -10.10 -8.63 -17.45
N GLU A 206 -9.31 -8.64 -18.54
CA GLU A 206 -9.53 -9.54 -19.69
C GLU A 206 -9.33 -11.00 -19.33
N SER A 207 -8.31 -11.35 -18.54
CA SER A 207 -7.91 -12.74 -18.30
C SER A 207 -8.80 -13.50 -17.33
N VAL A 208 -9.48 -12.80 -16.42
CA VAL A 208 -10.31 -13.39 -15.35
C VAL A 208 -11.82 -13.15 -15.58
N ASN A 209 -12.22 -12.62 -16.76
CA ASN A 209 -13.61 -12.19 -17.03
C ASN A 209 -14.16 -11.21 -15.99
N LEU A 210 -13.29 -10.52 -15.27
CA LEU A 210 -13.67 -9.43 -14.38
C LEU A 210 -13.99 -8.21 -15.25
N LYS A 211 -15.23 -7.74 -15.16
CA LYS A 211 -15.62 -6.49 -15.85
C LYS A 211 -14.88 -5.28 -15.26
N ASP A 212 -14.57 -5.33 -13.96
CA ASP A 212 -13.89 -4.27 -13.19
C ASP A 212 -13.25 -4.86 -11.93
N PHE A 213 -12.13 -4.30 -11.50
CA PHE A 213 -11.60 -4.50 -10.15
C PHE A 213 -12.44 -3.65 -9.18
N LYS A 214 -13.40 -4.26 -8.50
CA LYS A 214 -14.40 -3.56 -7.68
C LYS A 214 -13.81 -2.82 -6.48
N THR A 215 -12.72 -3.34 -5.95
CA THR A 215 -12.05 -2.80 -4.76
C THR A 215 -10.80 -2.01 -5.08
N TYR A 216 -10.45 -1.89 -6.38
CA TYR A 216 -9.37 -1.02 -6.83
C TYR A 216 -9.76 0.45 -6.60
N ASP A 217 -9.02 1.13 -5.73
CA ASP A 217 -9.21 2.55 -5.46
C ASP A 217 -8.37 3.41 -6.40
N ARG A 218 -7.07 3.20 -6.39
CA ARG A 218 -6.12 3.98 -7.20
C ARG A 218 -4.78 3.30 -7.39
N MET A 219 -3.98 3.84 -8.32
CA MET A 219 -2.54 3.60 -8.36
C MET A 219 -1.78 4.86 -7.96
N LEU A 220 -0.63 4.67 -7.34
CA LEU A 220 0.22 5.76 -6.87
C LEU A 220 1.63 5.62 -7.45
N PRO A 221 2.19 6.70 -8.05
CA PRO A 221 1.63 8.05 -8.12
C PRO A 221 0.32 8.11 -8.89
N ALA A 222 -0.67 8.88 -8.36
CA ALA A 222 -1.97 9.04 -9.02
C ALA A 222 -1.94 10.04 -10.17
N GLN A 223 -0.88 10.83 -10.28
CA GLN A 223 -0.71 11.90 -11.26
C GLN A 223 0.58 11.67 -12.05
N GLU A 224 0.61 12.15 -13.28
CA GLU A 224 1.78 12.09 -14.16
C GLU A 224 2.72 13.26 -13.91
N HIS A 225 2.15 14.41 -13.55
CA HIS A 225 2.88 15.65 -13.27
C HIS A 225 2.54 16.17 -11.86
N LEU A 226 3.57 16.72 -11.22
CA LEU A 226 3.39 17.33 -9.92
C LEU A 226 2.71 18.71 -10.09
N PRO A 227 1.56 18.97 -9.44
CA PRO A 227 0.95 20.29 -9.50
C PRO A 227 1.88 21.36 -8.92
N ASP A 228 1.85 22.57 -9.45
CA ASP A 228 2.65 23.70 -8.97
C ASP A 228 2.48 23.90 -7.47
N GLY A 229 3.58 23.76 -6.72
CA GLY A 229 3.58 23.84 -5.27
C GLY A 229 2.86 22.72 -4.52
N GLY A 230 2.32 21.73 -5.24
CA GLY A 230 1.67 20.55 -4.68
C GLY A 230 2.65 19.49 -4.20
N LEU A 231 2.12 18.50 -3.50
CA LEU A 231 2.88 17.35 -2.99
C LEU A 231 2.54 16.04 -3.73
N GLY A 232 1.44 16.02 -4.46
CA GLY A 232 0.86 14.80 -5.02
C GLY A 232 0.15 13.96 -3.95
N ASN A 233 -0.35 12.80 -4.35
CA ASN A 233 -0.97 11.84 -3.44
C ASN A 233 0.09 11.09 -2.64
N LEU A 234 -0.28 10.60 -1.47
CA LEU A 234 0.62 9.84 -0.60
C LEU A 234 0.14 8.40 -0.40
N ILE A 235 1.06 7.53 -0.01
CA ILE A 235 0.79 6.17 0.45
C ILE A 235 1.34 5.98 1.87
N ALA A 236 0.61 5.25 2.71
CA ALA A 236 1.13 4.83 4.01
C ALA A 236 2.27 3.82 3.84
N LEU A 237 3.32 3.94 4.64
CA LEU A 237 4.40 2.96 4.64
C LEU A 237 3.95 1.63 5.25
N PRO A 238 4.42 0.49 4.72
CA PRO A 238 4.20 -0.84 5.30
C PRO A 238 5.01 -1.05 6.58
N LEU A 239 4.78 -2.19 7.23
CA LEU A 239 5.48 -2.66 8.42
C LEU A 239 5.34 -1.74 9.64
N GLN A 240 4.20 -1.03 9.77
CA GLN A 240 3.93 -0.25 10.96
C GLN A 240 3.78 -1.18 12.19
N GLY A 241 4.61 -0.94 13.22
CA GLY A 241 4.85 -1.91 14.27
C GLY A 241 3.61 -2.40 15.03
N GLN A 242 2.63 -1.54 15.33
CA GLN A 242 1.41 -1.99 16.01
C GLN A 242 0.45 -2.75 15.09
N ALA A 243 0.30 -2.30 13.84
CA ALA A 243 -0.51 -3.00 12.86
C ALA A 243 0.10 -4.38 12.53
N LEU A 244 1.42 -4.45 12.47
CA LEU A 244 2.15 -5.69 12.25
C LEU A 244 1.89 -6.74 13.34
N GLN A 245 1.76 -6.32 14.60
CA GLN A 245 1.37 -7.20 15.71
C GLN A 245 -0.04 -7.79 15.55
N GLN A 246 -0.87 -7.17 14.73
CA GLN A 246 -2.23 -7.61 14.40
C GLN A 246 -2.28 -8.39 13.07
N GLY A 247 -1.13 -8.68 12.45
CA GLY A 247 -1.04 -9.32 11.15
C GLY A 247 -1.35 -8.39 9.96
N ASN A 248 -1.46 -7.08 10.21
CA ASN A 248 -1.72 -6.05 9.20
C ASN A 248 -0.43 -5.26 8.89
N SER A 249 -0.45 -4.43 7.83
CA SER A 249 0.74 -3.72 7.36
C SER A 249 1.90 -4.67 7.07
N ALA A 250 1.60 -5.89 6.66
CA ALA A 250 2.52 -6.99 6.46
C ALA A 250 2.48 -7.52 5.03
N PHE A 251 3.62 -7.88 4.47
CA PHE A 251 3.67 -8.61 3.22
C PHE A 251 3.16 -10.03 3.43
N VAL A 252 2.34 -10.50 2.50
CA VAL A 252 1.60 -11.76 2.58
C VAL A 252 1.83 -12.61 1.34
N ASP A 253 1.75 -13.93 1.52
CA ASP A 253 1.83 -14.91 0.46
C ASP A 253 0.49 -15.09 -0.29
N GLU A 254 0.41 -16.10 -1.16
CA GLU A 254 -0.78 -16.41 -1.95
C GLU A 254 -1.93 -16.98 -1.10
N SER A 255 -1.65 -17.45 0.10
CA SER A 255 -2.66 -17.90 1.08
C SER A 255 -3.11 -16.76 2.00
N TRP A 256 -2.61 -15.56 1.77
CA TRP A 256 -2.84 -14.39 2.61
C TRP A 256 -2.24 -14.49 4.01
N ASP A 257 -1.32 -15.41 4.22
CA ASP A 257 -0.55 -15.51 5.45
C ASP A 257 0.65 -14.56 5.41
N ALA A 258 0.89 -13.86 6.53
CA ALA A 258 2.04 -12.96 6.62
C ALA A 258 3.35 -13.75 6.58
N TYR A 259 4.33 -13.34 5.76
CA TYR A 259 5.64 -13.94 5.77
C TYR A 259 6.24 -13.89 7.18
N PRO A 260 6.74 -15.01 7.72
CA PRO A 260 7.27 -15.06 9.09
C PRO A 260 8.44 -14.10 9.33
N ASN A 261 9.23 -13.86 8.29
CA ASN A 261 10.33 -12.90 8.33
C ASN A 261 10.17 -11.88 7.20
N GLN A 262 9.52 -10.77 7.52
CA GLN A 262 9.26 -9.67 6.59
C GLN A 262 10.56 -9.07 6.01
N TRP A 263 11.64 -9.06 6.79
CA TRP A 263 12.92 -8.48 6.37
C TRP A 263 13.65 -9.37 5.36
N GLU A 264 13.62 -10.67 5.53
CA GLU A 264 14.16 -11.60 4.54
C GLU A 264 13.33 -11.58 3.26
N TYR A 265 12.01 -11.50 3.37
CA TYR A 265 11.15 -11.34 2.21
C TYR A 265 11.47 -10.05 1.43
N LEU A 266 11.61 -8.92 2.11
CA LEU A 266 11.96 -7.66 1.45
C LEU A 266 13.35 -7.67 0.80
N LYS A 267 14.30 -8.47 1.29
CA LYS A 267 15.61 -8.66 0.64
C LYS A 267 15.49 -9.40 -0.70
N SER A 268 14.43 -10.18 -0.91
CA SER A 268 14.18 -10.88 -2.18
C SER A 268 13.55 -9.98 -3.25
N VAL A 269 13.26 -8.72 -2.93
CA VAL A 269 12.65 -7.77 -3.87
C VAL A 269 13.51 -7.60 -5.12
N GLN A 270 12.93 -7.96 -6.26
CA GLN A 270 13.46 -7.73 -7.59
C GLN A 270 12.91 -6.41 -8.12
N LYS A 271 13.79 -5.60 -8.70
CA LYS A 271 13.43 -4.31 -9.26
C LYS A 271 13.28 -4.42 -10.77
N ILE A 272 12.30 -3.71 -11.31
CA ILE A 272 11.96 -3.69 -12.72
C ILE A 272 12.76 -2.59 -13.41
N SER A 273 13.41 -2.92 -14.53
CA SER A 273 14.13 -1.93 -15.32
C SER A 273 13.19 -1.12 -16.22
N LYS A 274 13.60 0.09 -16.54
CA LYS A 274 12.89 0.92 -17.51
C LYS A 274 12.72 0.21 -18.85
N THR A 275 13.77 -0.44 -19.34
CA THR A 275 13.75 -1.19 -20.61
C THR A 275 12.69 -2.29 -20.60
N PHE A 276 12.60 -3.06 -19.52
CA PHE A 276 11.56 -4.08 -19.38
C PHE A 276 10.14 -3.48 -19.48
N ILE A 277 9.90 -2.33 -18.84
CA ILE A 277 8.60 -1.65 -18.90
C ILE A 277 8.29 -1.18 -20.32
N GLU A 278 9.28 -0.58 -21.01
CA GLU A 278 9.13 -0.09 -22.39
C GLU A 278 8.84 -1.24 -23.36
N GLU A 279 9.57 -2.35 -23.26
CA GLU A 279 9.36 -3.56 -24.09
C GLU A 279 7.98 -4.16 -23.86
N LYS A 280 7.56 -4.35 -22.59
CA LYS A 280 6.23 -4.89 -22.27
C LYS A 280 5.12 -3.94 -22.71
N SER A 281 5.27 -2.65 -22.51
CA SER A 281 4.28 -1.66 -22.93
C SER A 281 4.13 -1.62 -24.46
N ALA A 282 5.23 -1.74 -25.19
CA ALA A 282 5.19 -1.82 -26.65
C ALA A 282 4.48 -3.11 -27.13
N LEU A 283 4.80 -4.26 -26.52
CA LEU A 283 4.17 -5.53 -26.84
C LEU A 283 2.65 -5.47 -26.62
N TRP A 284 2.21 -4.91 -25.50
CA TRP A 284 0.77 -4.84 -25.17
C TRP A 284 0.01 -3.81 -26.01
N SER A 285 0.68 -2.78 -26.50
CA SER A 285 0.05 -1.79 -27.41
C SER A 285 -0.25 -2.37 -28.80
N THR A 286 0.45 -3.43 -29.23
CA THR A 286 0.23 -4.07 -30.54
C THR A 286 -0.91 -5.08 -30.54
N ASP A 287 -1.32 -5.58 -29.35
CA ASP A 287 -2.41 -6.57 -29.24
C ASP A 287 -3.83 -5.96 -29.28
N GLY A 288 -3.94 -4.66 -29.58
CA GLY A 288 -5.19 -3.94 -29.79
C GLY A 288 -5.84 -3.40 -28.51
N GLU A 289 -6.10 -2.11 -28.53
CA GLU A 289 -6.91 -1.34 -27.60
C GLU A 289 -6.48 -1.37 -26.11
N LEU A 290 -5.54 -0.49 -25.79
CA LEU A 290 -5.44 0.08 -24.44
C LEU A 290 -6.78 0.81 -24.16
N GLY A 291 -7.74 0.07 -23.55
CA GLY A 291 -8.94 0.66 -23.03
C GLY A 291 -8.53 1.83 -22.13
N THR A 292 -9.00 3.01 -22.45
CA THR A 292 -8.94 4.14 -21.53
C THR A 292 -9.80 3.77 -20.35
N LEU A 293 -9.18 3.25 -19.28
CA LEU A 293 -9.83 3.25 -17.97
C LEU A 293 -10.33 4.67 -17.72
N ALA A 294 -11.61 4.79 -17.42
CA ALA A 294 -12.27 6.07 -17.20
C ALA A 294 -11.35 6.97 -16.36
N LYS A 295 -11.18 8.22 -16.81
CA LYS A 295 -10.48 9.24 -16.03
C LYS A 295 -11.03 9.16 -14.62
N THR A 296 -10.20 8.75 -13.67
CA THR A 296 -10.46 9.01 -12.26
C THR A 296 -10.54 10.52 -12.17
N GLU A 297 -11.77 11.02 -12.00
CA GLU A 297 -11.97 12.43 -11.69
C GLU A 297 -11.09 12.71 -10.47
N ASP A 298 -10.26 13.73 -10.61
CA ASP A 298 -9.45 14.25 -9.51
C ASP A 298 -10.40 14.59 -8.36
N ILE A 299 -10.56 13.62 -7.44
CA ILE A 299 -11.16 13.94 -6.15
C ILE A 299 -10.11 14.81 -5.48
N GLU A 300 -10.26 16.12 -5.66
CA GLU A 300 -9.60 17.07 -4.79
C GLU A 300 -9.90 16.61 -3.36
N ASP A 301 -8.84 16.24 -2.63
CA ASP A 301 -8.91 16.09 -1.17
C ASP A 301 -9.43 17.42 -0.60
N THR A 302 -10.75 17.54 -0.61
CA THR A 302 -11.41 18.64 0.06
C THR A 302 -11.21 18.43 1.55
N GLU A 303 -10.16 19.07 2.07
CA GLU A 303 -10.10 19.44 3.49
C GLU A 303 -11.39 20.21 3.83
N LYS A 304 -12.39 19.50 4.32
CA LYS A 304 -13.50 20.10 5.04
C LYS A 304 -13.27 20.04 6.54
#